data_f3914a1a78e40315132955cec9cc27c2
#
_entry.id   f3914a1a78e40315132955cec9cc27c2
#
_cell.length_a   1.000
_cell.length_b   1.000
_cell.length_c   1.000
_cell.angle_alpha   90.00
_cell.angle_beta   90.00
_cell.angle_gamma   90.00
#
_symmetry.space_group_name_H-M   'P 1'
#
loop_
_entity.id
_entity.type
_entity.pdbx_description
1 polymer ?
#
loop_
_entity_poly.entity_id
_entity_poly.type
_entity_poly.pdbx_seq_one_letter_code
_entity_poly.pdbx_strand_id
1 'polypeptide(L)'
;MFYIFALIKNKSMRTRDPIKEEVVKQKAIELLVDKGIEGFSMNRLAKESGVSVATLYIYYSDKEDLILKIGIDIGQRFSNEMVKDFFPTLPFREGLRKQWENRTRFALKNPTEVACWELLSHSSYRDNIMSESLVDFKHVMEMFFKNAVEKKELLPLSLEVYLSIAYSPLYSLLRLENEGKSFSGKPFKLTKENTEEAFELVIKALTP
;
A
#
# COMPACT_ATOMS: atom_id res chain seq x y z
N MET A 1 24.56 -54.54 33.42
CA MET A 1 24.62 -53.09 33.62
C MET A 1 24.74 -52.44 32.25
N PHE A 2 23.58 -52.20 31.58
CA PHE A 2 23.53 -51.69 30.20
C PHE A 2 23.07 -50.23 30.23
N TYR A 3 23.96 -49.32 29.84
CA TYR A 3 23.64 -47.91 29.61
C TYR A 3 23.02 -47.77 28.24
N ILE A 4 21.72 -47.42 28.21
CA ILE A 4 21.04 -47.01 26.99
C ILE A 4 21.23 -45.50 26.89
N PHE A 5 22.12 -45.06 26.00
CA PHE A 5 22.21 -43.66 25.58
C PHE A 5 21.04 -43.37 24.62
N ALA A 6 20.01 -42.74 25.15
CA ALA A 6 18.94 -42.17 24.35
C ALA A 6 19.49 -40.96 23.58
N LEU A 7 19.70 -41.12 22.29
CA LEU A 7 19.95 -40.03 21.33
C LEU A 7 18.69 -39.15 21.24
N ILE A 8 18.61 -38.14 22.08
CA ILE A 8 17.66 -37.03 21.88
C ILE A 8 18.14 -36.26 20.65
N LYS A 9 17.55 -36.56 19.48
CA LYS A 9 17.64 -35.71 18.32
C LYS A 9 17.00 -34.37 18.68
N ASN A 10 17.82 -33.40 19.05
CA ASN A 10 17.43 -32.02 19.19
C ASN A 10 16.92 -31.54 17.80
N LYS A 11 15.59 -31.60 17.61
CA LYS A 11 14.93 -30.98 16.49
C LYS A 11 15.02 -29.47 16.75
N SER A 12 16.14 -28.85 16.32
CA SER A 12 16.28 -27.40 16.31
C SER A 12 15.01 -26.83 15.70
N MET A 13 14.15 -26.25 16.53
CA MET A 13 13.05 -25.43 16.04
C MET A 13 13.70 -24.33 15.20
N ARG A 14 13.50 -24.39 13.87
CA ARG A 14 13.97 -23.35 12.96
C ARG A 14 13.34 -22.05 13.41
N THR A 15 14.11 -21.21 14.06
CA THR A 15 13.73 -19.86 14.48
C THR A 15 13.41 -19.01 13.27
N ARG A 16 12.39 -18.17 13.37
CA ARG A 16 12.10 -17.13 12.37
C ARG A 16 13.34 -16.29 12.15
N ASP A 17 13.73 -16.12 10.89
CA ASP A 17 14.86 -15.30 10.46
C ASP A 17 14.27 -14.06 9.75
N PRO A 18 14.33 -12.88 10.38
CA PRO A 18 13.71 -11.66 9.83
C PRO A 18 14.25 -11.26 8.46
N ILE A 19 15.52 -11.55 8.19
CA ILE A 19 16.13 -11.21 6.88
C ILE A 19 15.53 -12.09 5.79
N LYS A 20 15.36 -13.39 6.06
CA LYS A 20 14.72 -14.31 5.11
C LYS A 20 13.24 -14.00 4.93
N GLU A 21 12.54 -13.63 5.99
CA GLU A 21 11.14 -13.24 5.93
C GLU A 21 10.95 -12.02 5.02
N GLU A 22 11.82 -11.00 5.14
CA GLU A 22 11.76 -9.81 4.28
C GLU A 22 12.07 -10.13 2.81
N VAL A 23 13.05 -10.99 2.54
CA VAL A 23 13.33 -11.45 1.16
C VAL A 23 12.14 -12.20 0.56
N VAL A 24 11.51 -13.09 1.35
CA VAL A 24 10.31 -13.83 0.93
C VAL A 24 9.15 -12.87 0.64
N LYS A 25 8.94 -11.89 1.52
CA LYS A 25 7.89 -10.87 1.35
C LYS A 25 8.10 -10.07 0.07
N GLN A 26 9.30 -9.57 -0.17
CA GLN A 26 9.61 -8.80 -1.37
C GLN A 26 9.37 -9.63 -2.64
N LYS A 27 9.83 -10.90 -2.66
CA LYS A 27 9.60 -11.80 -3.79
C LYS A 27 8.12 -12.14 -3.99
N ALA A 28 7.36 -12.23 -2.91
CA ALA A 28 5.92 -12.45 -3.00
C ALA A 28 5.18 -11.24 -3.62
N ILE A 29 5.57 -10.01 -3.25
CA ILE A 29 5.05 -8.78 -3.84
C ILE A 29 5.33 -8.75 -5.35
N GLU A 30 6.58 -8.98 -5.75
CA GLU A 30 6.99 -9.03 -7.17
C GLU A 30 6.19 -10.09 -7.95
N LEU A 31 6.01 -11.27 -7.36
CA LEU A 31 5.30 -12.38 -7.97
C LEU A 31 3.79 -12.10 -8.11
N LEU A 32 3.17 -11.47 -7.11
CA LEU A 32 1.78 -11.05 -7.16
C LEU A 32 1.54 -10.03 -8.28
N VAL A 33 2.44 -9.04 -8.42
CA VAL A 33 2.35 -8.03 -9.48
C VAL A 33 2.54 -8.64 -10.86
N ASP A 34 3.50 -9.56 -11.02
CA ASP A 34 3.82 -10.16 -12.32
C ASP A 34 2.78 -11.20 -12.77
N LYS A 35 2.28 -12.03 -11.86
CA LYS A 35 1.43 -13.20 -12.19
C LYS A 35 -0.02 -13.07 -11.74
N GLY A 36 -0.35 -12.02 -10.99
CA GLY A 36 -1.64 -11.88 -10.35
C GLY A 36 -1.88 -12.92 -9.22
N ILE A 37 -3.00 -12.78 -8.54
CA ILE A 37 -3.38 -13.66 -7.43
C ILE A 37 -3.56 -15.13 -7.90
N GLU A 38 -4.15 -15.33 -9.07
CA GLU A 38 -4.39 -16.67 -9.62
C GLU A 38 -3.10 -17.38 -10.03
N GLY A 39 -2.13 -16.64 -10.58
CA GLY A 39 -0.84 -17.19 -10.98
C GLY A 39 0.17 -17.36 -9.83
N PHE A 40 -0.16 -16.88 -8.64
CA PHE A 40 0.67 -17.01 -7.45
C PHE A 40 0.55 -18.40 -6.81
N SER A 41 1.68 -18.99 -6.41
CA SER A 41 1.72 -20.22 -5.61
C SER A 41 2.89 -20.27 -4.66
N MET A 42 2.71 -20.94 -3.50
CA MET A 42 3.75 -21.14 -2.49
C MET A 42 4.98 -21.87 -3.06
N ASN A 43 4.79 -22.84 -3.97
CA ASN A 43 5.89 -23.56 -4.61
C ASN A 43 6.75 -22.62 -5.48
N ARG A 44 6.12 -21.75 -6.26
CA ARG A 44 6.81 -20.76 -7.09
C ARG A 44 7.54 -19.75 -6.21
N LEU A 45 6.90 -19.23 -5.18
CA LEU A 45 7.53 -18.31 -4.23
C LEU A 45 8.77 -18.95 -3.58
N ALA A 46 8.68 -20.17 -3.11
CA ALA A 46 9.80 -20.89 -2.51
C ALA A 46 11.01 -20.97 -3.48
N LYS A 47 10.73 -21.34 -4.75
CA LYS A 47 11.74 -21.41 -5.80
C LYS A 47 12.40 -20.05 -6.06
N GLU A 48 11.60 -18.99 -6.21
CA GLU A 48 12.11 -17.64 -6.54
C GLU A 48 12.81 -16.96 -5.35
N SER A 49 12.42 -17.31 -4.10
CA SER A 49 13.06 -16.81 -2.89
C SER A 49 14.30 -17.63 -2.45
N GLY A 50 14.59 -18.75 -3.13
CA GLY A 50 15.70 -19.62 -2.77
C GLY A 50 15.52 -20.35 -1.43
N VAL A 51 14.27 -20.57 -1.00
CA VAL A 51 13.96 -21.26 0.25
C VAL A 51 13.12 -22.52 0.00
N SER A 52 13.06 -23.44 0.99
CA SER A 52 12.12 -24.57 0.89
C SER A 52 10.68 -24.12 1.17
N VAL A 53 9.71 -24.82 0.57
CA VAL A 53 8.28 -24.60 0.87
C VAL A 53 8.01 -24.74 2.38
N ALA A 54 8.65 -25.70 3.04
CA ALA A 54 8.57 -25.85 4.50
C ALA A 54 9.07 -24.62 5.27
N THR A 55 10.01 -23.86 4.70
CA THR A 55 10.48 -22.61 5.28
C THR A 55 9.40 -21.51 5.20
N LEU A 56 8.65 -21.44 4.10
CA LEU A 56 7.54 -20.49 3.97
C LEU A 56 6.47 -20.74 5.04
N TYR A 57 6.16 -21.99 5.32
CA TYR A 57 5.18 -22.38 6.35
C TYR A 57 5.63 -22.10 7.79
N ILE A 58 6.87 -21.67 8.02
CA ILE A 58 7.30 -21.11 9.30
C ILE A 58 6.75 -19.69 9.52
N TYR A 59 6.59 -18.93 8.42
CA TYR A 59 6.15 -17.53 8.43
C TYR A 59 4.66 -17.37 8.14
N TYR A 60 4.11 -18.18 7.26
CA TYR A 60 2.75 -18.08 6.72
C TYR A 60 2.05 -19.43 6.80
N SER A 61 0.82 -19.47 7.30
CA SER A 61 0.06 -20.72 7.43
C SER A 61 -0.34 -21.31 6.07
N ASP A 62 -0.66 -20.43 5.12
CA ASP A 62 -1.08 -20.77 3.77
C ASP A 62 -0.89 -19.59 2.81
N LYS A 63 -1.39 -19.72 1.57
CA LYS A 63 -1.36 -18.67 0.54
C LYS A 63 -2.18 -17.45 0.95
N GLU A 64 -3.35 -17.68 1.51
CA GLU A 64 -4.29 -16.65 1.92
C GLU A 64 -3.70 -15.78 3.05
N ASP A 65 -3.14 -16.41 4.08
CA ASP A 65 -2.46 -15.73 5.19
C ASP A 65 -1.28 -14.88 4.70
N LEU A 66 -0.51 -15.40 3.73
CA LEU A 66 0.60 -14.65 3.14
C LEU A 66 0.09 -13.41 2.40
N ILE A 67 -0.93 -13.54 1.55
CA ILE A 67 -1.49 -12.43 0.78
C ILE A 67 -2.08 -11.36 1.72
N LEU A 68 -2.83 -11.76 2.74
CA LEU A 68 -3.39 -10.86 3.74
C LEU A 68 -2.29 -10.10 4.49
N LYS A 69 -1.27 -10.78 4.99
CA LYS A 69 -0.15 -10.15 5.71
C LYS A 69 0.60 -9.16 4.83
N ILE A 70 0.84 -9.48 3.57
CA ILE A 70 1.45 -8.54 2.60
C ILE A 70 0.55 -7.31 2.42
N GLY A 71 -0.74 -7.51 2.16
CA GLY A 71 -1.67 -6.41 1.96
C GLY A 71 -1.77 -5.50 3.18
N ILE A 72 -1.86 -6.07 4.37
CA ILE A 72 -1.90 -5.33 5.64
C ILE A 72 -0.61 -4.55 5.85
N ASP A 73 0.56 -5.16 5.65
CA ASP A 73 1.85 -4.48 5.80
C ASP A 73 2.01 -3.30 4.83
N ILE A 74 1.65 -3.47 3.55
CA ILE A 74 1.66 -2.39 2.57
C ILE A 74 0.69 -1.29 2.99
N GLY A 75 -0.53 -1.65 3.40
CA GLY A 75 -1.55 -0.69 3.85
C GLY A 75 -1.12 0.11 5.09
N GLN A 76 -0.49 -0.53 6.05
CA GLN A 76 0.05 0.14 7.25
C GLN A 76 1.19 1.11 6.89
N ARG A 77 2.11 0.71 6.01
CA ARG A 77 3.18 1.61 5.54
C ARG A 77 2.63 2.78 4.75
N PHE A 78 1.65 2.53 3.88
CA PHE A 78 0.92 3.57 3.18
C PHE A 78 0.25 4.53 4.18
N SER A 79 -0.51 4.03 5.14
CA SER A 79 -1.19 4.83 6.16
C SER A 79 -0.22 5.73 6.94
N ASN A 80 0.89 5.15 7.41
CA ASN A 80 1.91 5.88 8.16
C ASN A 80 2.55 7.00 7.33
N GLU A 81 2.84 6.75 6.05
CA GLU A 81 3.40 7.77 5.18
C GLU A 81 2.36 8.87 4.88
N MET A 82 1.06 8.53 4.73
CA MET A 82 0.02 9.52 4.46
C MET A 82 -0.19 10.50 5.60
N VAL A 83 -0.03 10.08 6.84
CA VAL A 83 -0.19 10.97 8.02
C VAL A 83 1.10 11.64 8.46
N LYS A 84 2.21 11.42 7.77
CA LYS A 84 3.49 12.03 8.10
C LYS A 84 3.44 13.54 7.94
N ASP A 85 3.76 14.26 9.01
CA ASP A 85 3.69 15.74 9.07
C ASP A 85 2.32 16.30 8.66
N PHE A 86 1.26 15.52 8.87
CA PHE A 86 -0.12 15.89 8.58
C PHE A 86 -0.94 15.95 9.86
N PHE A 87 -1.66 17.05 10.02
CA PHE A 87 -2.58 17.27 11.13
C PHE A 87 -3.97 17.58 10.59
N PRO A 88 -5.04 16.97 11.13
CA PRO A 88 -6.41 17.19 10.64
C PRO A 88 -6.92 18.62 10.84
N THR A 89 -6.19 19.44 11.61
CA THR A 89 -6.51 20.86 11.87
C THR A 89 -5.88 21.82 10.87
N LEU A 90 -5.02 21.33 9.95
CA LEU A 90 -4.43 22.17 8.89
C LEU A 90 -5.51 22.86 8.06
N PRO A 91 -5.26 24.07 7.52
CA PRO A 91 -6.09 24.66 6.48
C PRO A 91 -6.29 23.67 5.32
N PHE A 92 -7.47 23.64 4.73
CA PHE A 92 -7.83 22.62 3.74
C PHE A 92 -6.81 22.51 2.60
N ARG A 93 -6.44 23.64 2.00
CA ARG A 93 -5.45 23.67 0.92
C ARG A 93 -4.09 23.10 1.32
N GLU A 94 -3.61 23.46 2.51
CA GLU A 94 -2.31 22.99 3.02
C GLU A 94 -2.36 21.50 3.33
N GLY A 95 -3.40 21.04 4.00
CA GLY A 95 -3.60 19.63 4.32
C GLY A 95 -3.72 18.76 3.08
N LEU A 96 -4.50 19.20 2.07
CA LEU A 96 -4.62 18.46 0.81
C LEU A 96 -3.28 18.43 0.06
N ARG A 97 -2.51 19.53 0.05
CA ARG A 97 -1.17 19.56 -0.53
C ARG A 97 -0.23 18.57 0.14
N LYS A 98 -0.21 18.55 1.48
CA LYS A 98 0.57 17.58 2.25
C LYS A 98 0.18 16.14 1.90
N GLN A 99 -1.10 15.88 1.76
CA GLN A 99 -1.61 14.57 1.35
C GLN A 99 -1.17 14.19 -0.08
N TRP A 100 -1.11 15.13 -1.01
CA TRP A 100 -0.60 14.90 -2.36
C TRP A 100 0.90 14.62 -2.37
N GLU A 101 1.68 15.41 -1.63
CA GLU A 101 3.14 15.22 -1.48
C GLU A 101 3.46 13.84 -0.90
N ASN A 102 2.76 13.44 0.18
CA ASN A 102 2.96 12.16 0.84
C ASN A 102 2.65 10.98 -0.11
N ARG A 103 1.52 11.05 -0.85
CA ARG A 103 1.14 10.05 -1.85
C ARG A 103 2.14 9.96 -2.99
N THR A 104 2.54 11.09 -3.54
CA THR A 104 3.53 11.15 -4.62
C THR A 104 4.85 10.52 -4.17
N ARG A 105 5.35 10.93 -3.02
CA ARG A 105 6.59 10.40 -2.44
C ARG A 105 6.54 8.89 -2.23
N PHE A 106 5.45 8.39 -1.65
CA PHE A 106 5.26 6.96 -1.45
C PHE A 106 5.23 6.20 -2.78
N ALA A 107 4.43 6.66 -3.73
CA ALA A 107 4.25 6.00 -5.02
C ALA A 107 5.55 5.95 -5.85
N LEU A 108 6.27 7.06 -5.92
CA LEU A 108 7.53 7.11 -6.67
C LEU A 108 8.65 6.29 -6.03
N LYS A 109 8.62 6.14 -4.70
CA LYS A 109 9.61 5.35 -3.97
C LYS A 109 9.31 3.85 -3.99
N ASN A 110 8.05 3.47 -4.04
CA ASN A 110 7.59 2.09 -3.85
C ASN A 110 6.64 1.63 -4.99
N PRO A 111 7.03 1.72 -6.29
CA PRO A 111 6.11 1.47 -7.40
C PRO A 111 5.55 0.05 -7.41
N THR A 112 6.36 -0.96 -7.07
CA THR A 112 5.92 -2.36 -7.01
C THR A 112 4.90 -2.61 -5.89
N GLU A 113 5.07 -1.95 -4.74
CA GLU A 113 4.12 -2.05 -3.64
C GLU A 113 2.79 -1.38 -3.97
N VAL A 114 2.84 -0.22 -4.64
CA VAL A 114 1.63 0.46 -5.13
C VAL A 114 0.88 -0.42 -6.12
N ALA A 115 1.56 -1.06 -7.06
CA ALA A 115 0.94 -1.99 -7.99
C ALA A 115 0.34 -3.22 -7.27
N CYS A 116 1.02 -3.76 -6.25
CA CYS A 116 0.49 -4.84 -5.42
C CYS A 116 -0.73 -4.39 -4.62
N TRP A 117 -0.67 -3.19 -4.02
CA TRP A 117 -1.80 -2.60 -3.32
C TRP A 117 -3.03 -2.41 -4.21
N GLU A 118 -2.85 -1.90 -5.43
CA GLU A 118 -3.90 -1.75 -6.42
C GLU A 118 -4.54 -3.10 -6.77
N LEU A 119 -3.71 -4.12 -7.04
CA LEU A 119 -4.18 -5.48 -7.28
C LEU A 119 -5.03 -6.03 -6.11
N LEU A 120 -4.54 -5.90 -4.88
CA LEU A 120 -5.19 -6.45 -3.68
C LEU A 120 -6.44 -5.66 -3.30
N SER A 121 -6.46 -4.33 -3.51
CA SER A 121 -7.61 -3.47 -3.22
C SER A 121 -8.81 -3.71 -4.15
N HIS A 122 -8.63 -4.44 -5.25
CA HIS A 122 -9.70 -4.88 -6.16
C HIS A 122 -9.97 -6.39 -6.10
N SER A 123 -9.50 -7.07 -5.05
CA SER A 123 -9.65 -8.51 -4.84
C SER A 123 -10.61 -8.83 -3.70
N SER A 124 -10.89 -10.13 -3.51
CA SER A 124 -11.65 -10.64 -2.35
C SER A 124 -10.98 -10.41 -0.99
N TYR A 125 -9.69 -10.07 -0.96
CA TYR A 125 -8.95 -9.76 0.27
C TYR A 125 -9.14 -8.32 0.75
N ARG A 126 -9.74 -7.46 -0.08
CA ARG A 126 -9.86 -6.02 0.15
C ARG A 126 -10.39 -5.66 1.55
N ASP A 127 -11.54 -6.21 1.92
CA ASP A 127 -12.22 -5.78 3.15
C ASP A 127 -11.41 -6.12 4.40
N ASN A 128 -10.78 -7.29 4.45
CA ASN A 128 -9.91 -7.69 5.55
C ASN A 128 -8.66 -6.80 5.62
N ILE A 129 -8.02 -6.53 4.48
CA ILE A 129 -6.85 -5.64 4.41
C ILE A 129 -7.21 -4.23 4.88
N MET A 130 -8.30 -3.65 4.37
CA MET A 130 -8.72 -2.29 4.68
C MET A 130 -9.14 -2.12 6.15
N SER A 131 -9.79 -3.13 6.75
CA SER A 131 -10.22 -3.10 8.14
C SER A 131 -9.07 -3.18 9.14
N GLU A 132 -7.95 -3.82 8.77
CA GLU A 132 -6.80 -3.97 9.66
C GLU A 132 -5.71 -2.91 9.46
N SER A 133 -5.59 -2.37 8.24
CA SER A 133 -4.46 -1.48 7.91
C SER A 133 -4.78 0.01 7.89
N LEU A 134 -6.05 0.40 7.73
CA LEU A 134 -6.42 1.80 7.48
C LEU A 134 -7.28 2.45 8.58
N VAL A 135 -7.47 1.84 9.75
CA VAL A 135 -8.38 2.34 10.80
C VAL A 135 -8.00 3.75 11.24
N ASP A 136 -6.78 3.94 11.71
CA ASP A 136 -6.30 5.23 12.22
C ASP A 136 -6.25 6.28 11.11
N PHE A 137 -5.81 5.88 9.92
CA PHE A 137 -5.79 6.75 8.75
C PHE A 137 -7.19 7.27 8.38
N LYS A 138 -8.20 6.39 8.34
CA LYS A 138 -9.59 6.78 8.07
C LYS A 138 -10.07 7.81 9.07
N HIS A 139 -9.85 7.57 10.36
CA HIS A 139 -10.24 8.49 11.41
C HIS A 139 -9.61 9.88 11.26
N VAL A 140 -8.31 9.94 11.01
CA VAL A 140 -7.59 11.20 10.79
C VAL A 140 -8.12 11.95 9.56
N MET A 141 -8.43 11.23 8.47
CA MET A 141 -8.96 11.83 7.24
C MET A 141 -10.40 12.31 7.40
N GLU A 142 -11.24 11.59 8.15
CA GLU A 142 -12.60 12.02 8.50
C GLU A 142 -12.58 13.31 9.33
N MET A 143 -11.69 13.40 10.31
CA MET A 143 -11.49 14.61 11.09
C MET A 143 -11.08 15.80 10.22
N PHE A 144 -10.13 15.60 9.30
CA PHE A 144 -9.68 16.64 8.38
C PHE A 144 -10.82 17.13 7.49
N PHE A 145 -11.55 16.20 6.87
CA PHE A 145 -12.73 16.51 6.06
C PHE A 145 -13.77 17.33 6.83
N LYS A 146 -14.15 16.85 8.02
CA LYS A 146 -15.13 17.53 8.88
C LYS A 146 -14.68 18.95 9.26
N ASN A 147 -13.44 19.10 9.70
CA ASN A 147 -12.87 20.39 10.06
C ASN A 147 -12.88 21.38 8.87
N ALA A 148 -12.55 20.92 7.68
CA ALA A 148 -12.53 21.76 6.49
C ALA A 148 -13.94 22.23 6.08
N VAL A 149 -14.95 21.36 6.20
CA VAL A 149 -16.36 21.73 5.95
C VAL A 149 -16.87 22.72 7.01
N GLU A 150 -16.61 22.49 8.31
CA GLU A 150 -17.01 23.38 9.39
C GLU A 150 -16.40 24.78 9.27
N LYS A 151 -15.15 24.87 8.83
CA LYS A 151 -14.46 26.13 8.56
C LYS A 151 -14.87 26.80 7.24
N LYS A 152 -15.75 26.18 6.45
CA LYS A 152 -16.14 26.64 5.12
C LYS A 152 -14.99 26.77 4.13
N GLU A 153 -13.94 25.98 4.32
CA GLU A 153 -12.79 25.88 3.44
C GLU A 153 -13.00 24.81 2.35
N LEU A 154 -13.97 23.92 2.55
CA LEU A 154 -14.38 22.84 1.66
C LEU A 154 -15.89 22.91 1.45
N LEU A 155 -16.34 22.69 0.23
CA LEU A 155 -17.76 22.56 -0.10
C LEU A 155 -18.40 21.39 0.68
N PRO A 156 -19.69 21.50 1.09
CA PRO A 156 -20.39 20.44 1.80
C PRO A 156 -20.77 19.30 0.83
N LEU A 157 -19.82 18.41 0.56
CA LEU A 157 -19.93 17.26 -0.33
C LEU A 157 -20.09 15.96 0.48
N SER A 158 -20.54 14.88 -0.17
CA SER A 158 -20.37 13.55 0.42
C SER A 158 -18.89 13.15 0.43
N LEU A 159 -18.50 12.29 1.36
CA LEU A 159 -17.12 11.83 1.50
C LEU A 159 -16.61 11.18 0.19
N GLU A 160 -17.47 10.39 -0.47
CA GLU A 160 -17.16 9.69 -1.71
C GLU A 160 -16.85 10.66 -2.84
N VAL A 161 -17.65 11.72 -3.00
CA VAL A 161 -17.44 12.77 -4.02
C VAL A 161 -16.16 13.54 -3.70
N TYR A 162 -15.96 13.92 -2.42
CA TYR A 162 -14.72 14.56 -1.98
C TYR A 162 -13.49 13.71 -2.34
N LEU A 163 -13.46 12.43 -1.91
CA LEU A 163 -12.31 11.55 -2.16
C LEU A 163 -12.04 11.35 -3.66
N SER A 164 -13.10 11.24 -4.46
CA SER A 164 -13.00 11.06 -5.91
C SER A 164 -12.38 12.29 -6.59
N ILE A 165 -12.76 13.51 -6.21
CA ILE A 165 -12.21 14.73 -6.78
C ILE A 165 -10.83 15.03 -6.21
N ALA A 166 -10.65 14.88 -4.90
CA ALA A 166 -9.42 15.24 -4.21
C ALA A 166 -8.20 14.40 -4.62
N TYR A 167 -8.38 13.13 -4.96
CA TYR A 167 -7.24 12.21 -5.14
C TYR A 167 -7.17 11.51 -6.50
N SER A 168 -8.27 11.28 -7.21
CA SER A 168 -8.24 10.56 -8.50
C SER A 168 -7.36 11.25 -9.56
N PRO A 169 -7.33 12.59 -9.68
CA PRO A 169 -6.42 13.24 -10.62
C PRO A 169 -4.95 12.93 -10.34
N LEU A 170 -4.53 12.96 -9.07
CA LEU A 170 -3.18 12.58 -8.68
C LEU A 170 -2.87 11.13 -9.01
N TYR A 171 -3.76 10.19 -8.66
CA TYR A 171 -3.54 8.77 -8.94
C TYR A 171 -3.49 8.48 -10.44
N SER A 172 -4.24 9.22 -11.25
CA SER A 172 -4.15 9.12 -12.71
C SER A 172 -2.78 9.57 -13.23
N LEU A 173 -2.23 10.67 -12.73
CA LEU A 173 -0.88 11.14 -13.08
C LEU A 173 0.21 10.16 -12.63
N LEU A 174 0.10 9.62 -11.41
CA LEU A 174 1.04 8.63 -10.88
C LEU A 174 1.02 7.32 -11.69
N ARG A 175 -0.15 6.91 -12.16
CA ARG A 175 -0.28 5.75 -13.05
C ARG A 175 0.43 6.00 -14.38
N LEU A 176 0.23 7.17 -15.02
CA LEU A 176 0.92 7.52 -16.26
C LEU A 176 2.45 7.56 -16.08
N GLU A 177 2.94 8.07 -14.93
CA GLU A 177 4.37 8.01 -14.60
C GLU A 177 4.87 6.58 -14.50
N ASN A 178 4.14 5.70 -13.83
CA ASN A 178 4.52 4.28 -13.69
C ASN A 178 4.48 3.53 -15.04
N GLU A 179 3.53 3.86 -15.92
CA GLU A 179 3.44 3.31 -17.29
C GLU A 179 4.50 3.90 -18.23
N GLY A 180 5.10 5.05 -17.90
CA GLY A 180 6.09 5.78 -18.70
C GLY A 180 5.54 6.39 -19.99
N LYS A 181 4.22 6.39 -20.17
CA LYS A 181 3.54 6.88 -21.37
C LYS A 181 2.22 7.54 -21.07
N SER A 182 1.89 8.57 -21.87
CA SER A 182 0.61 9.28 -21.81
C SER A 182 -0.51 8.48 -22.48
N PHE A 183 -1.73 8.95 -22.31
CA PHE A 183 -2.91 8.39 -22.97
C PHE A 183 -2.78 8.32 -24.51
N SER A 184 -2.03 9.26 -25.13
CA SER A 184 -1.73 9.25 -26.57
C SER A 184 -0.56 8.35 -26.98
N GLY A 185 0.00 7.56 -26.04
CA GLY A 185 1.15 6.69 -26.28
C GLY A 185 2.52 7.39 -26.31
N LYS A 186 2.57 8.72 -26.15
CA LYS A 186 3.82 9.48 -26.05
C LYS A 186 4.47 9.27 -24.69
N PRO A 187 5.82 9.35 -24.57
CA PRO A 187 6.49 9.33 -23.27
C PRO A 187 5.87 10.33 -22.30
N PHE A 188 5.63 9.90 -21.07
CA PHE A 188 5.11 10.75 -20.00
C PHE A 188 6.07 10.73 -18.82
N LYS A 189 6.23 11.89 -18.20
CA LYS A 189 6.99 12.10 -16.97
C LYS A 189 6.18 12.99 -16.05
N LEU A 190 6.04 12.57 -14.79
CA LEU A 190 5.44 13.40 -13.76
C LEU A 190 6.38 14.58 -13.47
N THR A 191 5.89 15.79 -13.68
CA THR A 191 6.64 17.02 -13.39
C THR A 191 5.95 17.81 -12.29
N LYS A 192 6.68 18.75 -11.71
CA LYS A 192 6.10 19.69 -10.74
C LYS A 192 4.98 20.50 -11.37
N GLU A 193 5.16 20.91 -12.62
CA GLU A 193 4.21 21.75 -13.36
C GLU A 193 2.86 21.03 -13.54
N ASN A 194 2.86 19.79 -14.07
CA ASN A 194 1.61 19.07 -14.31
C ASN A 194 0.92 18.63 -13.01
N THR A 195 1.71 18.37 -11.95
CA THR A 195 1.17 18.09 -10.62
C THR A 195 0.51 19.33 -10.01
N GLU A 196 1.15 20.50 -10.14
CA GLU A 196 0.61 21.76 -9.63
C GLU A 196 -0.64 22.20 -10.40
N GLU A 197 -0.63 22.08 -11.72
CA GLU A 197 -1.80 22.38 -12.56
C GLU A 197 -3.01 21.53 -12.13
N ALA A 198 -2.82 20.21 -11.96
CA ALA A 198 -3.89 19.33 -11.50
C ALA A 198 -4.34 19.67 -10.08
N PHE A 199 -3.42 19.98 -9.18
CA PHE A 199 -3.73 20.36 -7.79
C PHE A 199 -4.59 21.63 -7.74
N GLU A 200 -4.23 22.67 -8.49
CA GLU A 200 -4.98 23.94 -8.53
C GLU A 200 -6.40 23.75 -9.07
N LEU A 201 -6.58 22.91 -10.10
CA LEU A 201 -7.91 22.56 -10.60
C LEU A 201 -8.75 21.82 -9.55
N VAL A 202 -8.13 20.91 -8.79
CA VAL A 202 -8.79 20.18 -7.68
C VAL A 202 -9.20 21.16 -6.58
N ILE A 203 -8.31 22.06 -6.16
CA ILE A 203 -8.65 23.11 -5.17
C ILE A 203 -9.82 23.95 -5.65
N LYS A 204 -9.77 24.45 -6.89
CA LYS A 204 -10.85 25.24 -7.49
C LYS A 204 -12.19 24.50 -7.50
N ALA A 205 -12.19 23.19 -7.71
CA ALA A 205 -13.40 22.37 -7.73
C ALA A 205 -13.97 22.10 -6.33
N LEU A 206 -13.15 22.12 -5.29
CA LEU A 206 -13.51 21.70 -3.94
C LEU A 206 -13.76 22.87 -2.97
N THR A 207 -13.27 24.07 -3.28
CA THR A 207 -13.41 25.25 -2.42
C THR A 207 -14.58 26.15 -2.86
N PRO A 208 -15.23 26.85 -1.91
CA PRO A 208 -16.29 27.82 -2.22
C PRO A 208 -15.85 28.94 -3.16
#